data_df640a9767e2f592cc357b11ba057270
#
_entry.id   df640a9767e2f592cc357b11ba057270
#
_cell.length_a   1.000
_cell.length_b   1.000
_cell.length_c   1.000
_cell.angle_alpha   90.00
_cell.angle_beta   90.00
_cell.angle_gamma   90.00
#
_symmetry.space_group_name_H-M   'P 1'
#
loop_
_entity.id
_entity.type
_entity.pdbx_description
1 polymer ?
#
loop_
_entity_poly.entity_id
_entity_poly.type
_entity_poly.pdbx_seq_one_letter_code
_entity_poly.pdbx_strand_id
1 'polypeptide(L)'
;MQGLVKPSFSMTFKCRSGFVTTMHIAMVSGEYPPRWGGIGSVVYHLAGHLASRGHDVTVITRTHKQATPQQPGVSVLHVPWVKAPMMFTRSYGKHAFVELRRLHQVKPVDVVHTLLPLVSWTRKEYRWVEEHVAPVVSALNGSWIGEREGMKRAARHKEAATWKNPNDLAILLTGGYYARYEQAGIEGSTACVAISASTKAEFEHWYRPPEDWWCETVLYGVDHKVFRPMNHDHEEEQLAYEELRKSYGAADEAALTGDASTETPLLLAVGRLVARKGHRTLLRAMPSVLKQHPGARLVIVGRGHMGRTLMRQAKRLGIAHAVHIQPGMSFDQLALHFRAADVVVYPSYYEGQGLIPLEALASGTPVVTVNQPPLTEMIDEDVGELFTCGDHEDLARAVNRCLDQPEERTQQMVRGRQRVLDHYTYEHNAEAYEAIYESMLS
;
A
#
# COMPACT_ATOMS: atom_id res chain seq x y z
N MET A 1 22.21 16.73 -17.55
CA MET A 1 21.53 15.97 -18.60
C MET A 1 21.90 14.51 -18.39
N GLN A 2 21.13 13.78 -17.59
CA GLN A 2 21.22 12.33 -17.51
C GLN A 2 19.84 11.84 -17.95
N GLY A 3 19.83 11.07 -19.06
CA GLY A 3 18.63 10.63 -19.72
C GLY A 3 17.78 9.74 -18.82
N LEU A 4 16.52 10.09 -18.68
CA LEU A 4 15.47 9.24 -18.13
C LEU A 4 15.38 7.97 -18.99
N VAL A 5 15.87 6.87 -18.44
CA VAL A 5 15.62 5.54 -18.97
C VAL A 5 14.14 5.26 -18.72
N LYS A 6 13.32 5.34 -19.78
CA LYS A 6 11.94 4.82 -19.73
C LYS A 6 12.03 3.34 -19.40
N PRO A 7 11.31 2.84 -18.38
CA PRO A 7 11.27 1.40 -18.13
C PRO A 7 10.60 0.74 -19.33
N SER A 8 11.38 -0.03 -20.09
CA SER A 8 10.83 -0.89 -21.13
C SER A 8 10.15 -2.09 -20.45
N PHE A 9 8.86 -1.98 -20.18
CA PHE A 9 8.02 -3.12 -19.83
C PHE A 9 7.83 -4.00 -21.08
N SER A 10 8.75 -4.93 -21.29
CA SER A 10 8.61 -6.01 -22.26
C SER A 10 8.78 -7.32 -21.52
N MET A 11 7.79 -7.71 -20.71
CA MET A 11 7.60 -9.10 -20.34
C MET A 11 6.49 -9.67 -21.20
N THR A 12 6.85 -10.21 -22.37
CA THR A 12 6.01 -11.13 -23.12
C THR A 12 6.08 -12.49 -22.42
N PHE A 13 5.28 -12.69 -21.38
CA PHE A 13 4.96 -14.05 -20.95
C PHE A 13 4.21 -14.73 -22.10
N LYS A 14 4.86 -15.66 -22.78
CA LYS A 14 4.16 -16.57 -23.70
C LYS A 14 3.26 -17.45 -22.86
N CYS A 15 1.98 -17.11 -22.84
CA CYS A 15 0.94 -18.00 -22.34
C CYS A 15 1.06 -19.33 -23.09
N ARG A 16 1.63 -20.34 -22.46
CA ARG A 16 1.51 -21.72 -22.92
C ARG A 16 0.09 -22.13 -22.57
N SER A 17 -0.73 -22.35 -23.58
CA SER A 17 -2.02 -23.04 -23.47
C SER A 17 -1.76 -24.48 -23.03
N GLY A 18 -1.67 -24.71 -21.73
CA GLY A 18 -1.53 -25.99 -21.08
C GLY A 18 -2.38 -25.98 -19.83
N PHE A 19 -2.95 -27.11 -19.46
CA PHE A 19 -3.76 -27.28 -18.25
C PHE A 19 -3.08 -26.64 -17.04
N VAL A 20 -3.74 -25.68 -16.41
CA VAL A 20 -3.27 -25.09 -15.14
C VAL A 20 -3.25 -26.22 -14.12
N THR A 21 -2.06 -26.60 -13.67
CA THR A 21 -1.92 -27.61 -12.63
C THR A 21 -2.42 -27.02 -11.32
N THR A 22 -3.48 -27.55 -10.75
CA THR A 22 -3.98 -27.12 -9.44
C THR A 22 -2.88 -27.30 -8.40
N MET A 23 -2.50 -26.23 -7.72
CA MET A 23 -1.49 -26.22 -6.65
C MET A 23 -2.16 -25.99 -5.29
N HIS A 24 -1.61 -26.57 -4.24
CA HIS A 24 -1.91 -26.18 -2.87
C HIS A 24 -0.87 -25.15 -2.39
N ILE A 25 -1.29 -23.91 -2.25
CA ILE A 25 -0.44 -22.76 -1.91
C ILE A 25 -0.65 -22.40 -0.43
N ALA A 26 0.41 -22.47 0.38
CA ALA A 26 0.39 -22.04 1.76
C ALA A 26 0.94 -20.61 1.88
N MET A 27 0.07 -19.62 2.08
CA MET A 27 0.45 -18.22 2.29
C MET A 27 0.68 -17.94 3.78
N VAL A 28 1.90 -17.56 4.14
CA VAL A 28 2.28 -17.26 5.52
C VAL A 28 2.37 -15.75 5.71
N SER A 29 1.37 -15.15 6.35
CA SER A 29 1.29 -13.71 6.57
C SER A 29 0.87 -13.34 7.97
N GLY A 30 1.65 -12.50 8.63
CA GLY A 30 1.29 -11.92 9.92
C GLY A 30 0.15 -10.91 9.86
N GLU A 31 -0.33 -10.51 8.68
CA GLU A 31 -1.49 -9.64 8.47
C GLU A 31 -2.47 -10.30 7.51
N TYR A 32 -3.73 -10.32 7.93
CA TYR A 32 -4.90 -10.77 7.17
C TYR A 32 -6.15 -10.15 7.82
N PRO A 33 -7.27 -9.95 7.10
CA PRO A 33 -8.51 -9.49 7.73
C PRO A 33 -8.95 -10.38 8.91
N PRO A 34 -9.59 -9.80 9.91
CA PRO A 34 -10.29 -8.51 10.00
C PRO A 34 -9.39 -7.30 10.28
N ARG A 35 -8.09 -7.49 10.42
CA ARG A 35 -7.16 -6.37 10.53
C ARG A 35 -6.68 -5.96 9.15
N TRP A 36 -7.38 -5.02 8.56
CA TRP A 36 -7.02 -4.41 7.29
C TRP A 36 -5.78 -3.51 7.44
N GLY A 37 -4.74 -3.84 6.71
CA GLY A 37 -3.52 -3.07 6.48
C GLY A 37 -3.10 -3.30 5.04
N GLY A 38 -2.08 -2.62 4.53
CA GLY A 38 -1.65 -2.78 3.14
C GLY A 38 -1.37 -4.25 2.78
N ILE A 39 -0.51 -4.92 3.56
CA ILE A 39 -0.15 -6.33 3.31
C ILE A 39 -1.36 -7.25 3.53
N GLY A 40 -2.16 -7.01 4.58
CA GLY A 40 -3.34 -7.84 4.87
C GLY A 40 -4.37 -7.79 3.74
N SER A 41 -4.59 -6.62 3.14
CA SER A 41 -5.46 -6.46 1.98
C SER A 41 -4.92 -7.21 0.76
N VAL A 42 -3.63 -7.07 0.47
CA VAL A 42 -2.99 -7.76 -0.65
C VAL A 42 -3.11 -9.27 -0.51
N VAL A 43 -2.79 -9.83 0.66
CA VAL A 43 -2.90 -11.29 0.89
C VAL A 43 -4.33 -11.77 0.72
N TYR A 44 -5.32 -10.99 1.18
CA TYR A 44 -6.73 -11.32 1.03
C TYR A 44 -7.13 -11.41 -0.45
N HIS A 45 -6.85 -10.37 -1.22
CA HIS A 45 -7.22 -10.34 -2.63
C HIS A 45 -6.42 -11.35 -3.47
N LEU A 46 -5.10 -11.45 -3.27
CA LEU A 46 -4.27 -12.41 -3.97
C LEU A 46 -4.71 -13.85 -3.70
N ALA A 47 -5.00 -14.21 -2.44
CA ALA A 47 -5.50 -15.52 -2.08
C ALA A 47 -6.83 -15.84 -2.79
N GLY A 48 -7.77 -14.89 -2.82
CA GLY A 48 -9.05 -15.03 -3.51
C GLY A 48 -8.90 -15.18 -5.02
N HIS A 49 -8.02 -14.40 -5.65
CA HIS A 49 -7.76 -14.50 -7.10
C HIS A 49 -7.07 -15.81 -7.47
N LEU A 50 -6.08 -16.28 -6.70
CA LEU A 50 -5.46 -17.59 -6.90
C LEU A 50 -6.46 -18.72 -6.74
N ALA A 51 -7.34 -18.65 -5.72
CA ALA A 51 -8.41 -19.65 -5.53
C ALA A 51 -9.42 -19.63 -6.69
N SER A 52 -9.78 -18.46 -7.22
CA SER A 52 -10.68 -18.35 -8.39
C SER A 52 -10.08 -18.91 -9.68
N ARG A 53 -8.76 -19.02 -9.75
CA ARG A 53 -7.99 -19.64 -10.84
C ARG A 53 -7.86 -21.16 -10.68
N GLY A 54 -8.44 -21.74 -9.61
CA GLY A 54 -8.50 -23.18 -9.37
C GLY A 54 -7.44 -23.73 -8.43
N HIS A 55 -6.63 -22.86 -7.79
CA HIS A 55 -5.69 -23.30 -6.77
C HIS A 55 -6.38 -23.48 -5.42
N ASP A 56 -5.81 -24.36 -4.60
CA ASP A 56 -6.19 -24.51 -3.19
C ASP A 56 -5.31 -23.59 -2.35
N VAL A 57 -5.89 -22.64 -1.66
CA VAL A 57 -5.13 -21.64 -0.92
C VAL A 57 -5.38 -21.76 0.58
N THR A 58 -4.30 -21.94 1.35
CA THR A 58 -4.35 -21.92 2.81
C THR A 58 -3.54 -20.73 3.35
N VAL A 59 -4.20 -19.81 4.04
CA VAL A 59 -3.55 -18.66 4.68
C VAL A 59 -3.29 -18.97 6.15
N ILE A 60 -2.02 -18.94 6.57
CA ILE A 60 -1.63 -19.06 7.99
C ILE A 60 -1.40 -17.66 8.53
N THR A 61 -2.24 -17.23 9.48
CA THR A 61 -2.21 -15.86 10.01
C THR A 61 -2.37 -15.78 11.51
N ARG A 62 -2.24 -14.58 12.06
CA ARG A 62 -2.36 -14.33 13.52
C ARG A 62 -3.81 -14.47 13.99
N THR A 63 -4.00 -15.04 15.18
CA THR A 63 -5.30 -15.06 15.86
C THR A 63 -5.81 -13.65 16.13
N HIS A 64 -7.08 -13.42 15.83
CA HIS A 64 -7.82 -12.18 16.08
C HIS A 64 -9.05 -12.43 16.96
N LYS A 65 -9.56 -11.36 17.63
CA LYS A 65 -10.81 -11.44 18.40
C LYS A 65 -12.06 -11.42 17.51
N GLN A 66 -11.97 -10.76 16.35
CA GLN A 66 -13.06 -10.65 15.38
C GLN A 66 -12.97 -11.81 14.38
N ALA A 67 -14.11 -12.20 13.83
CA ALA A 67 -14.16 -13.21 12.79
C ALA A 67 -13.44 -12.76 11.51
N THR A 68 -12.78 -13.72 10.87
CA THR A 68 -12.12 -13.52 9.58
C THR A 68 -13.17 -13.61 8.47
N PRO A 69 -13.17 -12.70 7.49
CA PRO A 69 -14.01 -12.82 6.30
C PRO A 69 -13.75 -14.14 5.57
N GLN A 70 -14.81 -14.82 5.19
CA GLN A 70 -14.69 -16.05 4.41
C GLN A 70 -14.55 -15.73 2.93
N GLN A 71 -13.74 -16.51 2.23
CA GLN A 71 -13.60 -16.47 0.77
C GLN A 71 -13.73 -17.88 0.18
N PRO A 72 -14.46 -18.04 -0.94
CA PRO A 72 -14.53 -19.33 -1.63
C PRO A 72 -13.12 -19.83 -2.00
N GLY A 73 -12.84 -21.11 -1.75
CA GLY A 73 -11.55 -21.73 -2.10
C GLY A 73 -10.35 -21.32 -1.22
N VAL A 74 -10.55 -20.48 -0.20
CA VAL A 74 -9.48 -20.05 0.73
C VAL A 74 -9.75 -20.59 2.12
N SER A 75 -8.80 -21.36 2.65
CA SER A 75 -8.77 -21.82 4.04
C SER A 75 -7.91 -20.89 4.90
N VAL A 76 -8.34 -20.60 6.14
CA VAL A 76 -7.56 -19.72 7.03
C VAL A 76 -7.24 -20.43 8.35
N LEU A 77 -5.96 -20.54 8.66
CA LEU A 77 -5.46 -21.12 9.90
C LEU A 77 -4.91 -20.01 10.81
N HIS A 78 -5.35 -19.99 12.06
CA HIS A 78 -5.00 -18.97 13.03
C HIS A 78 -3.97 -19.50 14.03
N VAL A 79 -2.86 -18.77 14.19
CA VAL A 79 -1.80 -19.12 15.14
C VAL A 79 -1.61 -18.04 16.22
N PRO A 80 -1.21 -18.45 17.44
CA PRO A 80 -0.95 -17.50 18.52
C PRO A 80 0.26 -16.62 18.24
N TRP A 81 0.30 -15.44 18.88
CA TRP A 81 1.38 -14.48 18.75
C TRP A 81 1.50 -13.59 20.00
N VAL A 82 2.67 -13.01 20.23
CA VAL A 82 2.93 -12.10 21.34
C VAL A 82 2.73 -10.66 20.90
N LYS A 83 1.82 -9.95 21.57
CA LYS A 83 1.50 -8.54 21.30
C LYS A 83 2.51 -7.61 21.97
N ALA A 84 3.74 -7.58 21.44
CA ALA A 84 4.77 -6.64 21.86
C ALA A 84 5.49 -6.05 20.65
N PRO A 85 5.97 -4.78 20.72
CA PRO A 85 6.69 -4.14 19.62
C PRO A 85 7.83 -5.03 19.12
N MET A 86 7.95 -5.16 17.79
CA MET A 86 8.92 -6.00 17.07
C MET A 86 8.85 -7.51 17.37
N MET A 87 8.52 -7.96 18.58
CA MET A 87 8.45 -9.38 18.93
C MET A 87 7.34 -10.15 18.21
N PHE A 88 6.31 -9.44 17.73
CA PHE A 88 5.15 -10.07 17.10
C PHE A 88 5.50 -10.88 15.85
N THR A 89 6.45 -10.43 15.02
CA THR A 89 6.87 -11.12 13.80
C THR A 89 7.57 -12.43 14.09
N ARG A 90 8.46 -12.46 15.09
CA ARG A 90 9.19 -13.67 15.48
C ARG A 90 8.31 -14.67 16.21
N SER A 91 7.47 -14.21 17.14
CA SER A 91 6.54 -15.10 17.87
C SER A 91 5.51 -15.72 16.93
N TYR A 92 4.93 -14.91 16.04
CA TYR A 92 4.05 -15.38 14.98
C TYR A 92 4.79 -16.39 14.07
N GLY A 93 5.95 -16.04 13.56
CA GLY A 93 6.73 -16.87 12.65
C GLY A 93 7.01 -18.27 13.20
N LYS A 94 7.36 -18.38 14.49
CA LYS A 94 7.55 -19.68 15.15
C LYS A 94 6.30 -20.54 15.14
N HIS A 95 5.14 -19.98 15.46
CA HIS A 95 3.88 -20.73 15.47
C HIS A 95 3.41 -21.05 14.05
N ALA A 96 3.61 -20.13 13.11
CA ALA A 96 3.29 -20.38 11.70
C ALA A 96 4.16 -21.51 11.11
N PHE A 97 5.44 -21.60 11.48
CA PHE A 97 6.31 -22.70 11.09
C PHE A 97 5.79 -24.06 11.59
N VAL A 98 5.35 -24.13 12.84
CA VAL A 98 4.78 -25.37 13.41
C VAL A 98 3.48 -25.74 12.71
N GLU A 99 2.61 -24.75 12.44
CA GLU A 99 1.32 -24.98 11.80
C GLU A 99 1.47 -25.38 10.32
N LEU A 100 2.44 -24.80 9.61
CA LEU A 100 2.76 -25.20 8.23
C LEU A 100 3.17 -26.68 8.15
N ARG A 101 3.98 -27.15 9.12
CA ARG A 101 4.37 -28.55 9.20
C ARG A 101 3.18 -29.49 9.41
N ARG A 102 2.23 -29.09 10.27
CA ARG A 102 0.98 -29.84 10.51
C ARG A 102 0.11 -29.86 9.27
N LEU A 103 -0.03 -28.71 8.63
CA LEU A 103 -0.79 -28.59 7.39
C LEU A 103 -0.25 -29.54 6.34
N HIS A 104 1.05 -29.52 6.08
CA HIS A 104 1.69 -30.36 5.06
C HIS A 104 1.53 -31.87 5.34
N GLN A 105 1.53 -32.30 6.61
CA GLN A 105 1.29 -33.70 6.99
C GLN A 105 -0.13 -34.17 6.68
N VAL A 106 -1.13 -33.27 6.77
CA VAL A 106 -2.54 -33.59 6.53
C VAL A 106 -2.89 -33.40 5.05
N LYS A 107 -2.35 -32.35 4.46
CA LYS A 107 -2.60 -31.97 3.08
C LYS A 107 -1.28 -31.43 2.50
N PRO A 108 -0.64 -32.17 1.58
CA PRO A 108 0.61 -31.73 0.98
C PRO A 108 0.51 -30.32 0.41
N VAL A 109 1.53 -29.51 0.65
CA VAL A 109 1.69 -28.14 0.14
C VAL A 109 2.67 -28.20 -1.03
N ASP A 110 2.34 -27.54 -2.14
CA ASP A 110 3.17 -27.48 -3.34
C ASP A 110 4.06 -26.23 -3.37
N VAL A 111 3.58 -25.10 -2.79
CA VAL A 111 4.31 -23.84 -2.72
C VAL A 111 4.07 -23.16 -1.37
N VAL A 112 5.13 -22.62 -0.77
CA VAL A 112 5.04 -21.79 0.44
C VAL A 112 5.33 -20.33 0.06
N HIS A 113 4.38 -19.43 0.28
CA HIS A 113 4.51 -18.00 0.02
C HIS A 113 4.60 -17.21 1.33
N THR A 114 5.76 -16.63 1.64
CA THR A 114 5.99 -15.84 2.85
C THR A 114 5.98 -14.34 2.56
N LEU A 115 5.40 -13.54 3.47
CA LEU A 115 5.29 -12.08 3.35
C LEU A 115 6.29 -11.39 4.30
N LEU A 116 7.44 -10.95 3.78
CA LEU A 116 8.41 -10.17 4.54
C LEU A 116 7.96 -8.70 4.66
N PRO A 117 8.24 -8.01 5.75
CA PRO A 117 8.99 -8.45 6.94
C PRO A 117 8.14 -9.07 8.05
N LEU A 118 6.89 -9.48 7.76
CA LEU A 118 5.95 -9.97 8.78
C LEU A 118 6.25 -11.40 9.27
N VAL A 119 7.06 -12.15 8.53
CA VAL A 119 7.51 -13.50 8.87
C VAL A 119 8.98 -13.45 9.26
N SER A 120 9.29 -13.75 10.52
CA SER A 120 10.68 -13.75 11.00
C SER A 120 11.15 -15.19 11.23
N TRP A 121 11.39 -15.91 10.15
CA TRP A 121 12.04 -17.22 10.19
C TRP A 121 13.57 -17.08 10.14
N THR A 122 14.26 -18.04 10.75
CA THR A 122 15.71 -18.19 10.67
C THR A 122 16.11 -18.93 9.40
N ARG A 123 17.38 -18.84 8.99
CA ARG A 123 17.93 -19.64 7.88
C ARG A 123 17.67 -21.15 8.03
N LYS A 124 17.71 -21.66 9.28
CA LYS A 124 17.42 -23.09 9.56
C LYS A 124 15.95 -23.43 9.31
N GLU A 125 15.03 -22.51 9.67
CA GLU A 125 13.59 -22.70 9.45
C GLU A 125 13.26 -22.63 7.95
N TYR A 126 13.83 -21.68 7.20
CA TYR A 126 13.68 -21.61 5.75
C TYR A 126 14.19 -22.88 5.06
N ARG A 127 15.45 -23.25 5.33
CA ARG A 127 16.05 -24.47 4.76
C ARG A 127 15.22 -25.71 5.07
N TRP A 128 14.75 -25.84 6.30
CA TRP A 128 13.92 -26.97 6.67
C TRP A 128 12.62 -27.02 5.86
N VAL A 129 11.97 -25.87 5.60
CA VAL A 129 10.75 -25.80 4.77
C VAL A 129 11.05 -26.18 3.34
N GLU A 130 12.12 -25.66 2.74
CA GLU A 130 12.59 -26.02 1.40
C GLU A 130 12.84 -27.51 1.23
N GLU A 131 13.50 -28.13 2.22
CA GLU A 131 13.90 -29.54 2.16
C GLU A 131 12.76 -30.52 2.46
N HIS A 132 11.74 -30.12 3.22
CA HIS A 132 10.78 -31.06 3.80
C HIS A 132 9.31 -30.70 3.55
N VAL A 133 9.00 -29.53 3.00
CA VAL A 133 7.65 -29.09 2.72
C VAL A 133 7.50 -28.77 1.24
N ALA A 134 8.02 -27.66 0.77
CA ALA A 134 7.88 -27.20 -0.60
C ALA A 134 8.81 -26.00 -0.89
N PRO A 135 9.08 -25.67 -2.16
CA PRO A 135 9.77 -24.46 -2.56
C PRO A 135 9.11 -23.21 -1.93
N VAL A 136 9.96 -22.25 -1.50
CA VAL A 136 9.51 -21.03 -0.84
C VAL A 136 9.66 -19.84 -1.78
N VAL A 137 8.60 -19.03 -1.92
CA VAL A 137 8.68 -17.68 -2.45
C VAL A 137 8.53 -16.67 -1.33
N SER A 138 9.44 -15.69 -1.25
CA SER A 138 9.38 -14.60 -0.28
C SER A 138 9.02 -13.28 -0.94
N ALA A 139 7.82 -12.74 -0.65
CA ALA A 139 7.43 -11.41 -1.08
C ALA A 139 8.08 -10.33 -0.21
N LEU A 140 8.80 -9.42 -0.85
CA LEU A 140 9.57 -8.33 -0.25
C LEU A 140 8.70 -7.05 -0.22
N ASN A 141 8.02 -6.79 0.91
CA ASN A 141 7.05 -5.69 1.05
C ASN A 141 7.66 -4.37 1.54
N GLY A 142 8.96 -4.23 1.45
CA GLY A 142 9.77 -3.21 2.09
C GLY A 142 10.58 -3.80 3.23
N SER A 143 11.58 -3.09 3.71
CA SER A 143 12.52 -3.59 4.70
C SER A 143 12.47 -2.83 6.03
N TRP A 144 12.88 -3.48 7.11
CA TRP A 144 13.08 -2.81 8.39
C TRP A 144 14.15 -1.71 8.32
N ILE A 145 15.16 -1.90 7.47
CA ILE A 145 16.21 -0.87 7.26
C ILE A 145 15.61 0.32 6.54
N GLY A 146 14.88 0.10 5.45
CA GLY A 146 14.21 1.16 4.69
C GLY A 146 13.18 1.92 5.53
N GLU A 147 12.35 1.22 6.33
CA GLU A 147 11.40 1.87 7.24
C GLU A 147 12.12 2.74 8.28
N ARG A 148 13.24 2.27 8.83
CA ARG A 148 14.09 3.04 9.75
C ARG A 148 14.67 4.30 9.09
N GLU A 149 15.20 4.20 7.87
CA GLU A 149 15.74 5.34 7.13
C GLU A 149 14.63 6.33 6.73
N GLY A 150 13.46 5.83 6.33
CA GLY A 150 12.28 6.66 6.08
C GLY A 150 11.84 7.46 7.31
N MET A 151 11.86 6.86 8.50
CA MET A 151 11.58 7.57 9.75
C MET A 151 12.63 8.63 10.07
N LYS A 152 13.92 8.35 9.84
CA LYS A 152 14.99 9.37 10.02
C LYS A 152 14.82 10.53 9.06
N ARG A 153 14.46 10.25 7.79
CA ARG A 153 14.17 11.29 6.79
C ARG A 153 12.99 12.15 7.23
N ALA A 154 11.88 11.53 7.63
CA ALA A 154 10.71 12.23 8.16
C ALA A 154 11.05 13.13 9.38
N ALA A 155 11.91 12.64 10.28
CA ALA A 155 12.36 13.41 11.45
C ALA A 155 13.18 14.66 11.05
N ARG A 156 14.06 14.57 10.04
CA ARG A 156 14.82 15.73 9.51
C ARG A 156 13.88 16.81 8.97
N HIS A 157 12.74 16.43 8.41
CA HIS A 157 11.69 17.34 7.94
C HIS A 157 10.67 17.72 9.03
N LYS A 158 10.99 17.48 10.30
CA LYS A 158 10.16 17.86 11.46
C LYS A 158 8.76 17.25 11.47
N GLU A 159 8.62 16.03 10.91
CA GLU A 159 7.33 15.33 10.92
C GLU A 159 6.91 14.91 12.33
N ALA A 160 7.78 14.24 13.07
CA ALA A 160 7.55 13.95 14.49
C ALA A 160 8.86 13.63 15.20
N ALA A 161 8.82 13.71 16.52
CA ALA A 161 9.87 13.15 17.35
C ALA A 161 9.62 11.66 17.49
N THR A 162 10.27 10.85 16.65
CA THR A 162 10.10 9.38 16.59
C THR A 162 10.38 8.70 17.95
N TRP A 163 11.30 9.27 18.73
CA TRP A 163 11.63 8.77 20.08
C TRP A 163 10.47 8.92 21.09
N LYS A 164 9.42 9.69 20.80
CA LYS A 164 8.22 9.81 21.65
C LYS A 164 7.19 8.72 21.41
N ASN A 165 7.35 7.91 20.36
CA ASN A 165 6.47 6.78 20.08
C ASN A 165 7.18 5.46 20.33
N PRO A 166 6.66 4.57 21.20
CA PRO A 166 7.33 3.31 21.54
C PRO A 166 7.55 2.37 20.33
N ASN A 167 6.63 2.36 19.36
CA ASN A 167 6.77 1.53 18.17
C ASN A 167 7.87 2.08 17.24
N ASP A 168 7.85 3.40 16.97
CA ASP A 168 8.87 4.04 16.14
C ASP A 168 10.26 3.90 16.79
N LEU A 169 10.34 4.08 18.12
CA LEU A 169 11.56 3.87 18.88
C LEU A 169 12.05 2.42 18.79
N ALA A 170 11.15 1.45 18.90
CA ALA A 170 11.49 0.04 18.77
C ALA A 170 12.07 -0.28 17.39
N ILE A 171 11.48 0.25 16.32
CA ILE A 171 12.00 0.08 14.94
C ILE A 171 13.38 0.74 14.80
N LEU A 172 13.56 1.96 15.32
CA LEU A 172 14.85 2.65 15.29
C LEU A 172 15.95 1.85 15.98
N LEU A 173 15.66 1.27 17.14
CA LEU A 173 16.63 0.55 17.95
C LEU A 173 16.88 -0.90 17.49
N THR A 174 15.81 -1.59 17.04
CA THR A 174 15.88 -3.04 16.78
C THR A 174 15.69 -3.42 15.32
N GLY A 175 15.35 -2.48 14.44
CA GLY A 175 15.13 -2.77 13.02
C GLY A 175 16.34 -3.45 12.35
N GLY A 176 17.57 -3.00 12.64
CA GLY A 176 18.78 -3.65 12.17
C GLY A 176 18.98 -5.09 12.67
N TYR A 177 18.50 -5.40 13.89
CA TYR A 177 18.51 -6.77 14.41
C TYR A 177 17.47 -7.65 13.69
N TYR A 178 16.29 -7.12 13.38
CA TYR A 178 15.24 -7.86 12.67
C TYR A 178 15.54 -8.03 11.18
N ALA A 179 16.37 -7.17 10.58
CA ALA A 179 16.86 -7.30 9.22
C ALA A 179 17.54 -8.64 8.93
N ARG A 180 18.11 -9.31 9.95
CA ARG A 180 18.67 -10.66 9.81
C ARG A 180 17.65 -11.73 9.40
N TYR A 181 16.36 -11.53 9.73
CA TYR A 181 15.31 -12.45 9.32
C TYR A 181 14.88 -12.19 7.86
N GLU A 182 14.97 -10.95 7.41
CA GLU A 182 14.80 -10.61 6.00
C GLU A 182 15.95 -11.19 5.18
N GLN A 183 17.20 -11.04 5.67
CA GLN A 183 18.37 -11.69 5.07
C GLN A 183 18.20 -13.22 5.01
N ALA A 184 17.65 -13.83 6.08
CA ALA A 184 17.40 -15.27 6.10
C ALA A 184 16.35 -15.70 5.06
N GLY A 185 15.34 -14.86 4.80
CA GLY A 185 14.35 -15.08 3.73
C GLY A 185 14.95 -14.97 2.35
N ILE A 186 15.80 -13.97 2.11
CA ILE A 186 16.50 -13.78 0.83
C ILE A 186 17.39 -14.99 0.49
N GLU A 187 18.11 -15.52 1.50
CA GLU A 187 19.07 -16.60 1.32
C GLU A 187 18.46 -18.00 1.38
N GLY A 188 17.26 -18.11 1.94
CA GLY A 188 16.61 -19.39 2.21
C GLY A 188 15.33 -19.61 1.40
N SER A 189 15.02 -18.78 0.42
CA SER A 189 13.88 -18.95 -0.47
C SER A 189 14.34 -19.32 -1.87
N THR A 190 13.60 -20.20 -2.53
CA THR A 190 13.81 -20.56 -3.94
C THR A 190 13.71 -19.33 -4.84
N ALA A 191 12.71 -18.48 -4.58
CA ALA A 191 12.53 -17.21 -5.29
C ALA A 191 12.15 -16.09 -4.33
N CYS A 192 12.51 -14.86 -4.69
CA CYS A 192 12.01 -13.64 -4.07
C CYS A 192 11.16 -12.85 -5.05
N VAL A 193 10.19 -12.10 -4.53
CA VAL A 193 9.35 -11.21 -5.33
C VAL A 193 9.34 -9.84 -4.69
N ALA A 194 9.95 -8.87 -5.34
CA ALA A 194 9.89 -7.47 -4.93
C ALA A 194 8.62 -6.80 -5.46
N ILE A 195 7.98 -5.99 -4.62
CA ILE A 195 6.72 -5.31 -4.97
C ILE A 195 6.91 -4.02 -5.78
N SER A 196 8.16 -3.67 -6.09
CA SER A 196 8.55 -2.55 -6.97
C SER A 196 10.02 -2.72 -7.35
N ALA A 197 10.46 -2.07 -8.43
CA ALA A 197 11.87 -2.04 -8.81
C ALA A 197 12.72 -1.35 -7.72
N SER A 198 12.17 -0.33 -7.09
CA SER A 198 12.79 0.35 -5.95
C SER A 198 12.97 -0.57 -4.74
N THR A 199 11.97 -1.42 -4.43
CA THR A 199 12.10 -2.40 -3.36
C THR A 199 13.18 -3.43 -3.69
N LYS A 200 13.25 -3.93 -4.93
CA LYS A 200 14.33 -4.83 -5.36
C LYS A 200 15.70 -4.18 -5.15
N ALA A 201 15.89 -2.97 -5.66
CA ALA A 201 17.13 -2.21 -5.51
C ALA A 201 17.47 -1.92 -4.03
N GLU A 202 16.46 -1.67 -3.18
CA GLU A 202 16.65 -1.51 -1.74
C GLU A 202 17.22 -2.79 -1.10
N PHE A 203 16.69 -3.95 -1.46
CA PHE A 203 17.19 -5.22 -0.95
C PHE A 203 18.57 -5.56 -1.49
N GLU A 204 18.88 -5.26 -2.74
CA GLU A 204 20.23 -5.38 -3.31
C GLU A 204 21.24 -4.47 -2.59
N HIS A 205 20.82 -3.28 -2.21
CA HIS A 205 21.68 -2.29 -1.54
C HIS A 205 21.96 -2.62 -0.07
N TRP A 206 20.93 -2.99 0.71
CA TRP A 206 21.05 -3.16 2.16
C TRP A 206 21.35 -4.59 2.60
N TYR A 207 20.96 -5.55 1.78
CA TYR A 207 21.17 -6.97 2.03
C TYR A 207 22.19 -7.48 1.01
N ARG A 208 22.76 -8.63 1.28
CA ARG A 208 23.72 -9.27 0.38
C ARG A 208 23.08 -10.53 -0.18
N PRO A 209 22.27 -10.40 -1.25
CA PRO A 209 21.71 -11.58 -1.87
C PRO A 209 22.82 -12.45 -2.44
N PRO A 210 22.63 -13.78 -2.55
CA PRO A 210 23.58 -14.69 -3.21
C PRO A 210 23.70 -14.33 -4.70
N GLU A 211 24.76 -14.81 -5.36
CA GLU A 211 25.01 -14.51 -6.78
C GLU A 211 23.92 -15.06 -7.71
N ASP A 212 23.32 -16.19 -7.32
CA ASP A 212 22.22 -16.88 -8.01
C ASP A 212 20.83 -16.42 -7.54
N TRP A 213 20.75 -15.28 -6.87
CA TRP A 213 19.48 -14.79 -6.33
C TRP A 213 18.42 -14.55 -7.40
N TRP A 214 17.41 -15.39 -7.40
CA TRP A 214 16.25 -15.21 -8.26
C TRP A 214 15.25 -14.27 -7.61
N CYS A 215 15.12 -13.06 -8.14
CA CYS A 215 14.18 -12.05 -7.67
C CYS A 215 13.44 -11.39 -8.83
N GLU A 216 12.15 -11.63 -8.89
CA GLU A 216 11.25 -10.98 -9.83
C GLU A 216 10.65 -9.71 -9.24
N THR A 217 10.10 -8.84 -10.10
CA THR A 217 9.30 -7.70 -9.66
C THR A 217 7.86 -7.92 -10.05
N VAL A 218 6.97 -8.04 -9.06
CA VAL A 218 5.53 -8.20 -9.26
C VAL A 218 4.81 -7.11 -8.47
N LEU A 219 4.21 -6.19 -9.20
CA LEU A 219 3.49 -5.07 -8.61
C LEU A 219 2.17 -5.55 -7.99
N TYR A 220 1.82 -5.00 -6.85
CA TYR A 220 0.53 -5.26 -6.24
C TYR A 220 -0.59 -4.58 -7.02
N GLY A 221 -1.70 -5.28 -7.09
CA GLY A 221 -2.94 -4.79 -7.67
C GLY A 221 -3.79 -3.98 -6.70
N VAL A 222 -4.84 -3.39 -7.24
CA VAL A 222 -5.92 -2.74 -6.52
C VAL A 222 -7.25 -3.40 -6.91
N ASP A 223 -8.21 -3.41 -5.99
CA ASP A 223 -9.58 -3.83 -6.31
C ASP A 223 -10.29 -2.73 -7.12
N HIS A 224 -10.10 -2.79 -8.42
CA HIS A 224 -10.64 -1.82 -9.37
C HIS A 224 -12.18 -1.88 -9.53
N LYS A 225 -12.84 -2.86 -8.90
CA LYS A 225 -14.31 -2.97 -8.84
C LYS A 225 -14.87 -2.18 -7.67
N VAL A 226 -14.17 -2.15 -6.55
CA VAL A 226 -14.50 -1.31 -5.39
C VAL A 226 -14.01 0.13 -5.63
N PHE A 227 -12.73 0.28 -5.99
CA PHE A 227 -12.13 1.57 -6.33
C PHE A 227 -12.35 1.85 -7.82
N ARG A 228 -13.42 2.52 -8.13
CA ARG A 228 -13.84 2.87 -9.47
C ARG A 228 -14.36 4.31 -9.52
N PRO A 229 -14.40 4.94 -10.67
CA PRO A 229 -15.04 6.24 -10.84
C PRO A 229 -16.51 6.19 -10.43
N MET A 230 -17.06 7.35 -10.11
CA MET A 230 -18.47 7.51 -9.80
C MET A 230 -19.34 7.09 -11.00
N ASN A 231 -20.44 6.41 -10.71
CA ASN A 231 -21.46 6.15 -11.70
C ASN A 231 -22.58 7.21 -11.57
N HIS A 232 -22.58 8.17 -12.48
CA HIS A 232 -23.52 9.28 -12.47
C HIS A 232 -24.97 8.86 -12.78
N ASP A 233 -25.18 7.64 -13.30
CA ASP A 233 -26.52 7.10 -13.56
C ASP A 233 -27.17 6.49 -12.31
N HIS A 234 -26.43 6.36 -11.21
CA HIS A 234 -26.91 5.82 -9.94
C HIS A 234 -27.24 6.96 -8.96
N GLU A 235 -28.52 7.25 -8.79
CA GLU A 235 -29.03 8.32 -7.93
C GLU A 235 -28.56 8.19 -6.47
N GLU A 236 -28.59 6.97 -5.91
CA GLU A 236 -28.11 6.71 -4.55
C GLU A 236 -26.62 7.02 -4.36
N GLU A 237 -25.80 6.71 -5.36
CA GLU A 237 -24.36 6.99 -5.32
C GLU A 237 -24.10 8.50 -5.42
N GLN A 238 -24.87 9.19 -6.23
CA GLN A 238 -24.79 10.64 -6.36
C GLN A 238 -25.21 11.34 -5.06
N LEU A 239 -26.32 10.93 -4.45
CA LEU A 239 -26.76 11.46 -3.17
C LEU A 239 -25.69 11.24 -2.08
N ALA A 240 -25.13 10.03 -1.99
CA ALA A 240 -24.06 9.73 -1.03
C ALA A 240 -22.81 10.59 -1.26
N TYR A 241 -22.45 10.85 -2.49
CA TYR A 241 -21.35 11.75 -2.87
C TYR A 241 -21.62 13.20 -2.40
N GLU A 242 -22.80 13.75 -2.70
CA GLU A 242 -23.18 15.09 -2.33
C GLU A 242 -23.27 15.27 -0.81
N GLU A 243 -23.86 14.29 -0.11
CA GLU A 243 -23.95 14.29 1.36
C GLU A 243 -22.56 14.25 1.99
N LEU A 244 -21.65 13.45 1.44
CA LEU A 244 -20.27 13.35 1.94
C LEU A 244 -19.55 14.69 1.77
N ARG A 245 -19.58 15.30 0.59
CA ARG A 245 -18.95 16.61 0.33
C ARG A 245 -19.54 17.68 1.26
N LYS A 246 -20.86 17.73 1.36
CA LYS A 246 -21.56 18.65 2.26
C LYS A 246 -21.17 18.46 3.72
N SER A 247 -20.95 17.23 4.18
CA SER A 247 -20.54 16.93 5.56
C SER A 247 -19.18 17.54 5.92
N TYR A 248 -18.34 17.77 4.92
CA TYR A 248 -17.02 18.42 5.06
C TYR A 248 -17.05 19.94 4.74
N GLY A 249 -18.21 20.48 4.40
CA GLY A 249 -18.35 21.87 3.97
C GLY A 249 -17.74 22.12 2.59
N ALA A 250 -17.69 21.08 1.76
CA ALA A 250 -17.27 21.13 0.36
C ALA A 250 -18.48 20.92 -0.56
N ALA A 251 -19.56 21.65 -0.34
CA ALA A 251 -20.72 21.64 -1.21
C ALA A 251 -20.41 22.39 -2.51
N ASP A 252 -20.83 21.84 -3.66
CA ASP A 252 -20.65 22.48 -4.94
C ASP A 252 -21.71 23.59 -5.14
N GLU A 253 -21.59 24.70 -4.41
CA GLU A 253 -22.39 25.87 -4.63
C GLU A 253 -22.12 26.48 -6.02
N ALA A 254 -20.94 26.26 -6.58
CA ALA A 254 -20.59 26.65 -7.95
C ALA A 254 -21.49 26.00 -9.00
N ALA A 255 -21.86 24.72 -8.82
CA ALA A 255 -22.80 24.04 -9.72
C ALA A 255 -24.22 24.63 -9.67
N LEU A 256 -24.61 25.25 -8.54
CA LEU A 256 -25.90 25.89 -8.33
C LEU A 256 -25.91 27.34 -8.79
N THR A 257 -24.79 28.04 -8.69
CA THR A 257 -24.70 29.50 -8.97
C THR A 257 -24.01 29.81 -10.27
N GLY A 258 -23.29 28.86 -10.88
CA GLY A 258 -22.48 29.08 -12.09
C GLY A 258 -21.25 29.97 -11.86
N ASP A 259 -20.91 30.26 -10.61
CA ASP A 259 -19.75 31.07 -10.22
C ASP A 259 -18.59 30.18 -9.73
N ALA A 260 -17.55 30.06 -10.56
CA ALA A 260 -16.34 29.28 -10.25
C ALA A 260 -15.62 29.78 -8.98
N SER A 261 -15.88 30.99 -8.51
CA SER A 261 -15.32 31.50 -7.25
C SER A 261 -15.89 30.81 -6.00
N THR A 262 -16.97 30.04 -6.15
CA THR A 262 -17.63 29.29 -5.07
C THR A 262 -17.19 27.80 -5.02
N GLU A 263 -16.25 27.36 -5.87
CA GLU A 263 -15.71 26.00 -5.79
C GLU A 263 -15.07 25.73 -4.44
N THR A 264 -15.44 24.61 -3.85
CA THR A 264 -14.91 24.14 -2.55
C THR A 264 -14.13 22.84 -2.73
N PRO A 265 -12.86 22.92 -3.18
CA PRO A 265 -12.07 21.73 -3.44
C PRO A 265 -11.91 20.84 -2.21
N LEU A 266 -12.11 19.52 -2.38
CA LEU A 266 -11.92 18.52 -1.34
C LEU A 266 -10.62 17.76 -1.56
N LEU A 267 -9.64 18.01 -0.70
CA LEU A 267 -8.37 17.30 -0.67
C LEU A 267 -8.49 16.08 0.24
N LEU A 268 -8.00 14.93 -0.19
CA LEU A 268 -7.99 13.70 0.60
C LEU A 268 -6.56 13.21 0.84
N ALA A 269 -6.24 12.86 2.09
CA ALA A 269 -5.01 12.17 2.44
C ALA A 269 -5.34 10.90 3.22
N VAL A 270 -4.87 9.75 2.76
CA VAL A 270 -5.17 8.46 3.38
C VAL A 270 -3.88 7.80 3.86
N GLY A 271 -3.91 7.25 5.07
CA GLY A 271 -2.77 6.49 5.56
C GLY A 271 -2.64 6.47 7.09
N ARG A 272 -1.74 5.66 7.60
CA ARG A 272 -1.45 5.62 9.03
C ARG A 272 -1.02 7.00 9.54
N LEU A 273 -1.55 7.45 10.67
CA LEU A 273 -1.17 8.74 11.28
C LEU A 273 0.16 8.58 12.04
N VAL A 274 1.23 8.39 11.28
CA VAL A 274 2.62 8.22 11.74
C VAL A 274 3.54 9.17 10.96
N ALA A 275 4.73 9.45 11.50
CA ALA A 275 5.64 10.46 10.97
C ALA A 275 5.98 10.26 9.48
N ARG A 276 6.32 9.03 9.08
CA ARG A 276 6.76 8.75 7.71
C ARG A 276 5.70 8.98 6.62
N LYS A 277 4.41 9.15 6.99
CA LYS A 277 3.33 9.46 6.03
C LYS A 277 3.18 10.94 5.70
N GLY A 278 3.99 11.82 6.29
CA GLY A 278 4.14 13.21 5.85
C GLY A 278 2.96 14.15 6.09
N HIS A 279 1.98 13.76 6.91
CA HIS A 279 0.79 14.58 7.14
C HIS A 279 1.09 15.97 7.72
N ARG A 280 2.21 16.16 8.43
CA ARG A 280 2.60 17.48 8.93
C ARG A 280 3.14 18.38 7.81
N THR A 281 3.80 17.81 6.81
CA THR A 281 4.21 18.54 5.61
C THR A 281 2.98 19.01 4.85
N LEU A 282 1.97 18.15 4.68
CA LEU A 282 0.69 18.54 4.08
C LEU A 282 0.01 19.69 4.85
N LEU A 283 -0.08 19.61 6.18
CA LEU A 283 -0.64 20.69 6.96
C LEU A 283 0.14 22.01 6.81
N ARG A 284 1.47 21.98 6.61
CA ARG A 284 2.27 23.19 6.34
C ARG A 284 2.00 23.79 4.96
N ALA A 285 1.61 22.96 3.99
CA ALA A 285 1.24 23.41 2.65
C ALA A 285 -0.14 24.11 2.61
N MET A 286 -1.08 23.68 3.47
CA MET A 286 -2.46 24.15 3.45
C MET A 286 -2.67 25.67 3.54
N PRO A 287 -1.90 26.45 4.33
CA PRO A 287 -2.07 27.92 4.32
C PRO A 287 -1.89 28.54 2.92
N SER A 288 -0.95 28.01 2.13
CA SER A 288 -0.72 28.47 0.75
C SER A 288 -1.84 28.01 -0.19
N VAL A 289 -2.34 26.79 -0.02
CA VAL A 289 -3.49 26.30 -0.76
C VAL A 289 -4.74 27.12 -0.45
N LEU A 290 -5.03 27.38 0.83
CA LEU A 290 -6.20 28.17 1.24
C LEU A 290 -6.11 29.64 0.83
N LYS A 291 -4.90 30.18 0.60
CA LYS A 291 -4.75 31.53 0.04
C LYS A 291 -5.26 31.60 -1.40
N GLN A 292 -5.09 30.54 -2.20
CA GLN A 292 -5.52 30.46 -3.60
C GLN A 292 -6.94 29.90 -3.73
N HIS A 293 -7.28 28.90 -2.89
CA HIS A 293 -8.58 28.26 -2.84
C HIS A 293 -9.18 28.37 -1.42
N PRO A 294 -9.80 29.52 -1.05
CA PRO A 294 -10.27 29.75 0.32
C PRO A 294 -11.33 28.75 0.80
N GLY A 295 -12.09 28.17 -0.14
CA GLY A 295 -13.08 27.13 0.11
C GLY A 295 -12.49 25.73 0.36
N ALA A 296 -11.22 25.49 0.07
CA ALA A 296 -10.64 24.16 0.11
C ALA A 296 -10.79 23.47 1.48
N ARG A 297 -11.06 22.17 1.47
CA ARG A 297 -11.17 21.31 2.66
C ARG A 297 -10.18 20.16 2.55
N LEU A 298 -9.56 19.81 3.68
CA LEU A 298 -8.65 18.68 3.78
C LEU A 298 -9.24 17.62 4.71
N VAL A 299 -9.44 16.42 4.18
CA VAL A 299 -9.82 15.23 4.96
C VAL A 299 -8.62 14.30 5.07
N ILE A 300 -8.20 13.99 6.30
CA ILE A 300 -7.14 13.03 6.58
C ILE A 300 -7.78 11.79 7.18
N VAL A 301 -7.71 10.66 6.47
CA VAL A 301 -8.30 9.38 6.91
C VAL A 301 -7.21 8.44 7.39
N GLY A 302 -7.32 7.97 8.63
CA GLY A 302 -6.40 6.95 9.12
C GLY A 302 -6.34 6.77 10.63
N ARG A 303 -5.62 5.73 11.03
CA ARG A 303 -5.37 5.41 12.44
C ARG A 303 -3.90 5.62 12.79
N GLY A 304 -3.62 6.08 14.00
CA GLY A 304 -2.26 6.28 14.47
C GLY A 304 -2.17 7.25 15.65
N HIS A 305 -0.96 7.44 16.15
CA HIS A 305 -0.74 8.23 17.36
C HIS A 305 -0.68 9.75 17.10
N MET A 306 -0.60 10.18 15.84
CA MET A 306 -0.38 11.60 15.51
C MET A 306 -1.66 12.44 15.42
N GLY A 307 -2.86 11.87 15.41
CA GLY A 307 -4.12 12.61 15.20
C GLY A 307 -4.25 13.88 16.03
N ARG A 308 -4.04 13.78 17.36
CA ARG A 308 -4.07 14.94 18.26
C ARG A 308 -2.98 15.99 17.96
N THR A 309 -1.82 15.52 17.48
CA THR A 309 -0.67 16.40 17.14
C THR A 309 -0.95 17.15 15.84
N LEU A 310 -1.54 16.48 14.86
CA LEU A 310 -1.94 17.09 13.59
C LEU A 310 -3.01 18.16 13.81
N MET A 311 -4.05 17.87 14.61
CA MET A 311 -5.09 18.87 14.92
C MET A 311 -4.52 20.07 15.70
N ARG A 312 -3.58 19.86 16.63
CA ARG A 312 -2.88 20.97 17.31
C ARG A 312 -2.05 21.81 16.33
N GLN A 313 -1.43 21.18 15.33
CA GLN A 313 -0.71 21.89 14.29
C GLN A 313 -1.65 22.70 13.39
N ALA A 314 -2.78 22.13 12.97
CA ALA A 314 -3.80 22.83 12.18
C ALA A 314 -4.31 24.09 12.93
N LYS A 315 -4.55 23.99 14.24
CA LYS A 315 -4.92 25.14 15.07
C LYS A 315 -3.82 26.23 15.09
N ARG A 316 -2.54 25.85 15.24
CA ARG A 316 -1.43 26.83 15.24
C ARG A 316 -1.24 27.52 13.89
N LEU A 317 -1.57 26.82 12.79
CA LEU A 317 -1.51 27.38 11.44
C LEU A 317 -2.77 28.18 11.06
N GLY A 318 -3.79 28.25 11.94
CA GLY A 318 -5.03 28.97 11.66
C GLY A 318 -5.96 28.25 10.69
N ILE A 319 -5.70 26.99 10.35
CA ILE A 319 -6.42 26.22 9.31
C ILE A 319 -7.34 25.15 9.88
N ALA A 320 -7.58 25.14 11.19
CA ALA A 320 -8.37 24.07 11.83
C ALA A 320 -9.81 23.99 11.32
N HIS A 321 -10.37 25.07 10.78
CA HIS A 321 -11.68 25.11 10.16
C HIS A 321 -11.78 24.36 8.84
N ALA A 322 -10.64 24.17 8.16
CA ALA A 322 -10.54 23.52 6.86
C ALA A 322 -10.01 22.08 6.94
N VAL A 323 -9.72 21.54 8.16
CA VAL A 323 -9.06 20.23 8.33
C VAL A 323 -9.92 19.28 9.13
N HIS A 324 -10.24 18.13 8.55
CA HIS A 324 -10.97 17.03 9.17
C HIS A 324 -10.08 15.81 9.32
N ILE A 325 -10.04 15.19 10.50
CA ILE A 325 -9.30 13.95 10.75
C ILE A 325 -10.30 12.85 11.09
N GLN A 326 -10.37 11.86 10.20
CA GLN A 326 -11.29 10.73 10.32
C GLN A 326 -10.53 9.44 10.72
N PRO A 327 -11.14 8.56 11.53
CA PRO A 327 -10.59 7.24 11.79
C PRO A 327 -10.57 6.40 10.52
N GLY A 328 -9.84 5.28 10.53
CA GLY A 328 -9.93 4.32 9.43
C GLY A 328 -11.34 3.78 9.29
N MET A 329 -11.79 3.61 8.06
CA MET A 329 -13.13 3.23 7.63
C MET A 329 -13.14 1.96 6.78
N SER A 330 -14.32 1.49 6.34
CA SER A 330 -14.45 0.38 5.39
C SER A 330 -13.95 0.74 3.99
N PHE A 331 -13.72 -0.25 3.15
CA PHE A 331 -13.31 0.00 1.76
C PHE A 331 -14.37 0.76 0.95
N ASP A 332 -15.65 0.44 1.13
CA ASP A 332 -16.73 1.15 0.43
C ASP A 332 -16.80 2.63 0.82
N GLN A 333 -16.67 2.91 2.13
CA GLN A 333 -16.59 4.28 2.62
C GLN A 333 -15.34 5.00 2.09
N LEU A 334 -14.21 4.31 2.04
CA LEU A 334 -12.97 4.87 1.52
C LEU A 334 -13.07 5.13 0.01
N ALA A 335 -13.65 4.20 -0.75
CA ALA A 335 -13.90 4.37 -2.18
C ALA A 335 -14.80 5.58 -2.47
N LEU A 336 -15.84 5.79 -1.64
CA LEU A 336 -16.67 6.99 -1.73
C LEU A 336 -15.86 8.28 -1.46
N HIS A 337 -14.93 8.25 -0.48
CA HIS A 337 -14.06 9.40 -0.21
C HIS A 337 -13.10 9.68 -1.37
N PHE A 338 -12.56 8.65 -2.03
CA PHE A 338 -11.74 8.84 -3.23
C PHE A 338 -12.57 9.49 -4.34
N ARG A 339 -13.77 8.98 -4.63
CA ARG A 339 -14.68 9.55 -5.63
C ARG A 339 -15.08 10.99 -5.35
N ALA A 340 -15.24 11.32 -4.05
CA ALA A 340 -15.66 12.66 -3.63
C ALA A 340 -14.51 13.68 -3.60
N ALA A 341 -13.26 13.23 -3.63
CA ALA A 341 -12.10 14.11 -3.58
C ALA A 341 -11.74 14.67 -4.96
N ASP A 342 -11.39 15.94 -5.00
CA ASP A 342 -10.85 16.59 -6.21
C ASP A 342 -9.38 16.26 -6.43
N VAL A 343 -8.65 15.93 -5.35
CA VAL A 343 -7.25 15.51 -5.41
C VAL A 343 -6.89 14.67 -4.18
N VAL A 344 -6.12 13.60 -4.40
CA VAL A 344 -5.50 12.82 -3.34
C VAL A 344 -4.06 13.27 -3.16
N VAL A 345 -3.70 13.61 -1.92
CA VAL A 345 -2.34 14.05 -1.58
C VAL A 345 -1.63 12.98 -0.76
N TYR A 346 -0.52 12.47 -1.28
CA TYR A 346 0.23 11.37 -0.66
C TYR A 346 1.70 11.74 -0.40
N PRO A 347 2.01 12.44 0.71
CA PRO A 347 3.32 13.02 0.99
C PRO A 347 4.26 12.07 1.76
N SER A 348 4.26 10.79 1.43
CA SER A 348 4.99 9.77 2.20
C SER A 348 6.50 9.83 1.98
N TYR A 349 7.27 9.67 3.07
CA TYR A 349 8.73 9.63 3.06
C TYR A 349 9.32 8.26 2.74
N TYR A 350 8.53 7.20 2.83
CA TYR A 350 8.95 5.83 2.54
C TYR A 350 7.76 4.93 2.26
N GLU A 351 7.83 4.20 1.16
CA GLU A 351 6.89 3.17 0.75
C GLU A 351 7.64 1.97 0.14
N GLY A 352 7.01 0.81 0.16
CA GLY A 352 7.45 -0.33 -0.65
C GLY A 352 6.90 -0.24 -2.07
N GLN A 353 5.63 0.15 -2.24
CA GLN A 353 4.99 0.45 -3.52
C GLN A 353 4.10 1.71 -3.39
N GLY A 354 3.02 1.65 -2.63
CA GLY A 354 2.06 2.75 -2.45
C GLY A 354 0.69 2.42 -3.04
N LEU A 355 -0.12 1.64 -2.32
CA LEU A 355 -1.46 1.26 -2.78
C LEU A 355 -2.44 2.45 -2.84
N ILE A 356 -2.34 3.39 -1.91
CA ILE A 356 -3.24 4.55 -1.83
C ILE A 356 -3.26 5.38 -3.13
N PRO A 357 -2.12 5.75 -3.75
CA PRO A 357 -2.12 6.38 -5.06
C PRO A 357 -2.81 5.54 -6.15
N LEU A 358 -2.63 4.23 -6.15
CA LEU A 358 -3.30 3.35 -7.11
C LEU A 358 -4.81 3.26 -6.87
N GLU A 359 -5.25 3.21 -5.60
CA GLU A 359 -6.68 3.27 -5.23
C GLU A 359 -7.33 4.58 -5.68
N ALA A 360 -6.61 5.70 -5.57
CA ALA A 360 -7.04 7.00 -6.06
C ALA A 360 -7.18 7.02 -7.60
N LEU A 361 -6.13 6.61 -8.32
CA LEU A 361 -6.18 6.50 -9.79
C LEU A 361 -7.27 5.56 -10.26
N ALA A 362 -7.42 4.41 -9.57
CA ALA A 362 -8.50 3.45 -9.84
C ALA A 362 -9.89 4.09 -9.70
N SER A 363 -10.05 4.99 -8.75
CA SER A 363 -11.29 5.74 -8.51
C SER A 363 -11.49 6.92 -9.47
N GLY A 364 -10.55 7.17 -10.37
CA GLY A 364 -10.58 8.33 -11.26
C GLY A 364 -10.28 9.64 -10.51
N THR A 365 -9.45 9.60 -9.47
CA THR A 365 -9.08 10.79 -8.69
C THR A 365 -7.60 11.11 -8.92
N PRO A 366 -7.24 12.34 -9.29
CA PRO A 366 -5.84 12.70 -9.53
C PRO A 366 -5.03 12.66 -8.24
N VAL A 367 -3.72 12.44 -8.40
CA VAL A 367 -2.80 12.23 -7.28
C VAL A 367 -1.69 13.28 -7.29
N VAL A 368 -1.45 13.88 -6.14
CA VAL A 368 -0.25 14.68 -5.86
C VAL A 368 0.64 13.90 -4.91
N THR A 369 1.84 13.51 -5.35
CA THR A 369 2.75 12.68 -4.55
C THR A 369 4.21 13.12 -4.64
N VAL A 370 5.08 12.51 -3.82
CA VAL A 370 6.50 12.86 -3.80
C VAL A 370 7.23 12.35 -5.04
N ASN A 371 8.13 13.17 -5.56
CA ASN A 371 9.01 12.82 -6.68
C ASN A 371 10.15 11.92 -6.18
N GLN A 372 9.82 10.68 -5.83
CA GLN A 372 10.82 9.66 -5.45
C GLN A 372 10.26 8.24 -5.65
N PRO A 373 11.11 7.26 -6.00
CA PRO A 373 10.72 5.85 -6.03
C PRO A 373 10.22 5.37 -4.64
N PRO A 374 9.30 4.41 -4.59
CA PRO A 374 8.65 3.73 -5.73
C PRO A 374 7.48 4.51 -6.35
N LEU A 375 7.10 5.66 -5.81
CA LEU A 375 5.90 6.39 -6.25
C LEU A 375 6.02 6.87 -7.70
N THR A 376 7.23 7.27 -8.13
CA THR A 376 7.52 7.62 -9.52
C THR A 376 7.56 6.44 -10.50
N GLU A 377 7.48 5.20 -10.01
CA GLU A 377 7.29 4.03 -10.87
C GLU A 377 5.85 3.90 -11.35
N MET A 378 4.89 4.52 -10.64
CA MET A 378 3.46 4.43 -10.90
C MET A 378 2.85 5.76 -11.33
N ILE A 379 3.37 6.86 -10.79
CA ILE A 379 2.87 8.23 -10.98
C ILE A 379 3.94 9.06 -11.65
N ASP A 380 3.59 9.63 -12.78
CA ASP A 380 4.34 10.63 -13.50
C ASP A 380 3.42 11.82 -13.86
N GLU A 381 3.91 12.79 -14.61
CA GLU A 381 3.16 13.99 -14.99
C GLU A 381 1.94 13.67 -15.88
N ASP A 382 1.91 12.50 -16.54
CA ASP A 382 0.75 12.07 -17.35
C ASP A 382 -0.47 11.71 -16.50
N VAL A 383 -0.29 11.29 -15.24
CA VAL A 383 -1.39 10.77 -14.38
C VAL A 383 -1.49 11.45 -13.03
N GLY A 384 -0.62 12.42 -12.72
CA GLY A 384 -0.64 13.16 -11.46
C GLY A 384 0.43 14.22 -11.37
N GLU A 385 0.54 14.85 -10.21
CA GLU A 385 1.52 15.90 -9.93
C GLU A 385 2.60 15.40 -8.97
N LEU A 386 3.83 15.80 -9.22
CA LEU A 386 4.97 15.45 -8.38
C LEU A 386 5.52 16.67 -7.64
N PHE A 387 5.98 16.44 -6.40
CA PHE A 387 6.63 17.46 -5.59
C PHE A 387 7.86 16.92 -4.85
N THR A 388 8.77 17.82 -4.45
CA THR A 388 10.00 17.49 -3.73
C THR A 388 9.69 17.00 -2.31
N CYS A 389 10.18 15.82 -1.95
CA CYS A 389 9.91 15.18 -0.66
C CYS A 389 10.27 16.11 0.53
N GLY A 390 9.29 16.37 1.39
CA GLY A 390 9.43 17.21 2.58
C GLY A 390 9.33 18.72 2.34
N ASP A 391 9.27 19.16 1.10
CA ASP A 391 9.07 20.55 0.72
C ASP A 391 7.56 20.86 0.67
N HIS A 392 7.08 21.61 1.66
CA HIS A 392 5.67 21.96 1.76
C HIS A 392 5.25 23.10 0.83
N GLU A 393 6.19 23.93 0.38
CA GLU A 393 5.92 24.98 -0.60
C GLU A 393 5.75 24.38 -2.00
N ASP A 394 6.61 23.42 -2.35
CA ASP A 394 6.51 22.69 -3.59
C ASP A 394 5.24 21.82 -3.62
N LEU A 395 4.90 21.18 -2.49
CA LEU A 395 3.63 20.48 -2.33
C LEU A 395 2.42 21.41 -2.57
N ALA A 396 2.43 22.61 -1.99
CA ALA A 396 1.36 23.58 -2.21
C ALA A 396 1.24 24.00 -3.69
N ARG A 397 2.39 24.22 -4.36
CA ARG A 397 2.40 24.50 -5.81
C ARG A 397 1.82 23.37 -6.63
N ALA A 398 2.19 22.10 -6.32
CA ALA A 398 1.66 20.93 -7.01
C ALA A 398 0.14 20.77 -6.83
N VAL A 399 -0.35 20.96 -5.59
CA VAL A 399 -1.81 20.93 -5.31
C VAL A 399 -2.52 22.04 -6.09
N ASN A 400 -2.00 23.27 -6.06
CA ASN A 400 -2.63 24.38 -6.78
C ASN A 400 -2.63 24.14 -8.30
N ARG A 401 -1.52 23.67 -8.89
CA ARG A 401 -1.52 23.29 -10.33
C ARG A 401 -2.62 22.27 -10.66
N CYS A 402 -2.75 21.22 -9.84
CA CYS A 402 -3.78 20.21 -10.03
C CYS A 402 -5.20 20.82 -9.95
N LEU A 403 -5.44 21.77 -9.06
CA LEU A 403 -6.75 22.42 -8.90
C LEU A 403 -7.04 23.47 -9.98
N ASP A 404 -6.02 24.23 -10.41
CA ASP A 404 -6.15 25.31 -11.38
C ASP A 404 -6.27 24.84 -12.84
N GLN A 405 -6.00 23.55 -13.12
CA GLN A 405 -5.98 22.99 -14.47
C GLN A 405 -7.04 21.88 -14.65
N PRO A 406 -8.33 22.20 -14.64
CA PRO A 406 -9.42 21.22 -14.64
C PRO A 406 -9.42 20.32 -15.88
N GLU A 407 -9.02 20.82 -17.05
CA GLU A 407 -8.93 20.05 -18.28
C GLU A 407 -7.83 18.98 -18.21
N GLU A 408 -6.61 19.38 -17.80
CA GLU A 408 -5.49 18.45 -17.62
C GLU A 408 -5.80 17.44 -16.49
N ARG A 409 -6.39 17.91 -15.40
CA ARG A 409 -6.86 17.04 -14.30
C ARG A 409 -7.81 15.96 -14.82
N THR A 410 -8.78 16.31 -15.65
CA THR A 410 -9.70 15.34 -16.25
C THR A 410 -8.98 14.33 -17.13
N GLN A 411 -7.99 14.76 -17.90
CA GLN A 411 -7.19 13.86 -18.72
C GLN A 411 -6.32 12.93 -17.85
N GLN A 412 -5.69 13.45 -16.79
CA GLN A 412 -4.94 12.65 -15.82
C GLN A 412 -5.81 11.59 -15.14
N MET A 413 -7.07 11.91 -14.79
CA MET A 413 -8.04 10.96 -14.24
C MET A 413 -8.28 9.77 -15.19
N VAL A 414 -8.51 10.04 -16.47
CA VAL A 414 -8.76 8.99 -17.49
C VAL A 414 -7.52 8.14 -17.71
N ARG A 415 -6.35 8.78 -17.94
CA ARG A 415 -5.09 8.08 -18.15
C ARG A 415 -4.66 7.27 -16.91
N GLY A 416 -4.85 7.84 -15.70
CA GLY A 416 -4.55 7.18 -14.46
C GLY A 416 -5.39 5.92 -14.24
N ARG A 417 -6.69 5.99 -14.46
CA ARG A 417 -7.59 4.83 -14.41
C ARG A 417 -7.18 3.77 -15.41
N GLN A 418 -6.89 4.15 -16.65
CA GLN A 418 -6.46 3.21 -17.69
C GLN A 418 -5.16 2.51 -17.31
N ARG A 419 -4.16 3.26 -16.80
CA ARG A 419 -2.89 2.71 -16.30
C ARG A 419 -3.10 1.66 -15.21
N VAL A 420 -4.06 1.87 -14.31
CA VAL A 420 -4.41 0.88 -13.29
C VAL A 420 -5.00 -0.37 -13.92
N LEU A 421 -5.93 -0.23 -14.84
CA LEU A 421 -6.57 -1.38 -15.51
C LEU A 421 -5.57 -2.19 -16.33
N ASP A 422 -4.57 -1.54 -16.93
CA ASP A 422 -3.57 -2.20 -17.77
C ASP A 422 -2.48 -2.91 -16.97
N HIS A 423 -2.16 -2.46 -15.74
CA HIS A 423 -0.96 -2.92 -15.06
C HIS A 423 -1.10 -3.24 -13.56
N TYR A 424 -2.14 -2.74 -12.88
CA TYR A 424 -2.22 -2.77 -11.42
C TYR A 424 -3.53 -3.39 -10.91
N THR A 425 -3.99 -4.48 -11.54
CA THR A 425 -5.13 -5.25 -11.05
C THR A 425 -4.66 -6.48 -10.26
N TYR A 426 -5.52 -7.01 -9.39
CA TYR A 426 -5.20 -8.25 -8.70
C TYR A 426 -5.19 -9.46 -9.63
N GLU A 427 -5.88 -9.39 -10.76
CA GLU A 427 -5.83 -10.37 -11.83
C GLU A 427 -4.38 -10.49 -12.38
N HIS A 428 -3.77 -9.36 -12.79
CA HIS A 428 -2.36 -9.33 -13.24
C HIS A 428 -1.39 -9.80 -12.15
N ASN A 429 -1.65 -9.41 -10.91
CA ASN A 429 -0.83 -9.81 -9.78
C ASN A 429 -0.87 -11.34 -9.58
N ALA A 430 -2.07 -11.95 -9.60
CA ALA A 430 -2.24 -13.39 -9.44
C ALA A 430 -1.59 -14.17 -10.60
N GLU A 431 -1.76 -13.72 -11.84
CA GLU A 431 -1.13 -14.33 -13.02
C GLU A 431 0.40 -14.33 -12.93
N ALA A 432 0.98 -13.22 -12.50
CA ALA A 432 2.43 -13.13 -12.35
C ALA A 432 2.96 -14.07 -11.24
N TYR A 433 2.25 -14.17 -10.11
CA TYR A 433 2.63 -15.11 -9.05
C TYR A 433 2.45 -16.57 -9.48
N GLU A 434 1.37 -16.90 -10.19
CA GLU A 434 1.14 -18.24 -10.72
C GLU A 434 2.29 -18.69 -11.64
N ALA A 435 2.72 -17.83 -12.56
CA ALA A 435 3.86 -18.11 -13.45
C ALA A 435 5.17 -18.36 -12.68
N ILE A 436 5.40 -17.63 -11.59
CA ILE A 436 6.56 -17.86 -10.71
C ILE A 436 6.45 -19.22 -10.01
N TYR A 437 5.27 -19.56 -9.47
CA TYR A 437 5.05 -20.85 -8.80
C TYR A 437 5.26 -22.02 -9.76
N GLU A 438 4.71 -21.94 -10.97
CA GLU A 438 4.95 -22.95 -12.02
C GLU A 438 6.42 -23.12 -12.34
N SER A 439 7.16 -22.01 -12.46
CA SER A 439 8.60 -22.03 -12.74
C SER A 439 9.43 -22.62 -11.58
N MET A 440 8.95 -22.55 -10.34
CA MET A 440 9.60 -23.16 -9.17
C MET A 440 9.38 -24.69 -9.12
N LEU A 441 8.31 -25.20 -9.76
CA LEU A 441 7.93 -26.60 -9.74
C LEU A 441 8.36 -27.35 -11.01
N SER A 442 8.84 -26.65 -12.02
CA SER A 442 9.36 -27.21 -13.28
C SER A 442 10.81 -27.65 -13.15
#